data_47b3c4877016cc66ce0abc6fe0911818
#
_entry.id   47b3c4877016cc66ce0abc6fe0911818
#
_cell.length_a   1.000
_cell.length_b   1.000
_cell.length_c   1.000
_cell.angle_alpha   90.00
_cell.angle_beta   90.00
_cell.angle_gamma   90.00
#
_symmetry.space_group_name_H-M   'P 1'
#
loop_
_entity.id
_entity.type
_entity.pdbx_description
1 polymer ?
#
loop_
_entity_poly.entity_id
_entity_poly.type
_entity_poly.pdbx_seq_one_letter_code
_entity_poly.pdbx_strand_id
1 'polypeptide(L)'
;MEKIISGKVYKFGNNIDTDIISPGMTISFGLADGSELEEVRLHAFEELRPGFYKEVIPGSIMVAGKNFGLGSHREQATTVMKKLGFTLVIADSVARLYQRNSFAIGFPVLEVPGISRMVEEGDYIDVDLYNWTLMNKKNNETIKIEPLSEIALKIIYSGGIIELLKETWKQMHH
;
A
#
# COMPACT_ATOMS: atom_id res chain seq x y z
N MET A 1 10.00 10.80 -2.45
CA MET A 1 8.53 10.65 -2.58
C MET A 1 7.86 11.99 -2.43
N GLU A 2 6.81 12.26 -3.19
CA GLU A 2 6.07 13.52 -3.08
C GLU A 2 5.37 13.62 -1.72
N LYS A 3 5.25 14.84 -1.19
CA LYS A 3 4.58 15.10 0.09
C LYS A 3 3.06 14.94 0.00
N ILE A 4 2.52 15.10 -1.20
CA ILE A 4 1.09 14.89 -1.51
C ILE A 4 1.00 13.72 -2.48
N ILE A 5 0.22 12.72 -2.11
CA ILE A 5 -0.09 11.57 -2.96
C ILE A 5 -1.51 11.76 -3.48
N SER A 6 -1.64 11.89 -4.79
CA SER A 6 -2.93 12.03 -5.46
C SER A 6 -3.22 10.81 -6.31
N GLY A 7 -4.44 10.29 -6.27
CA GLY A 7 -4.76 9.13 -7.08
C GLY A 7 -6.25 8.81 -7.15
N LYS A 8 -6.57 7.99 -8.16
CA LYS A 8 -7.87 7.36 -8.28
C LYS A 8 -8.03 6.27 -7.24
N VAL A 9 -9.18 6.19 -6.61
CA VAL A 9 -9.51 5.18 -5.61
C VAL A 9 -9.99 3.89 -6.28
N TYR A 10 -9.39 2.76 -5.87
CA TYR A 10 -9.93 1.42 -6.02
C TYR A 10 -10.34 0.94 -4.64
N LYS A 11 -11.63 0.58 -4.48
CA LYS A 11 -12.23 0.30 -3.18
C LYS A 11 -12.54 -1.17 -3.00
N PHE A 12 -12.11 -1.72 -1.86
CA PHE A 12 -12.43 -3.08 -1.44
C PHE A 12 -13.07 -3.10 -0.05
N GLY A 13 -13.69 -4.22 0.28
CA GLY A 13 -14.36 -4.42 1.55
C GLY A 13 -13.42 -4.71 2.72
N ASN A 14 -13.99 -5.35 3.75
CA ASN A 14 -13.26 -5.80 4.93
C ASN A 14 -12.53 -7.13 4.67
N ASN A 15 -11.56 -7.43 5.54
CA ASN A 15 -10.88 -8.73 5.62
C ASN A 15 -10.16 -9.12 4.32
N ILE A 16 -9.53 -8.14 3.68
CA ILE A 16 -8.62 -8.41 2.55
C ILE A 16 -7.36 -9.03 3.12
N ASP A 17 -7.23 -10.33 2.97
CA ASP A 17 -6.05 -11.06 3.43
C ASP A 17 -4.93 -11.08 2.39
N THR A 18 -3.76 -11.55 2.82
CA THR A 18 -2.59 -11.60 1.96
C THR A 18 -2.69 -12.64 0.85
N ASP A 19 -3.53 -13.66 0.98
CA ASP A 19 -3.72 -14.68 -0.06
C ASP A 19 -4.65 -14.15 -1.18
N ILE A 20 -5.57 -13.23 -0.84
CA ILE A 20 -6.34 -12.47 -1.84
C ILE A 20 -5.42 -11.53 -2.63
N ILE A 21 -4.52 -10.82 -1.94
CA ILE A 21 -3.58 -9.88 -2.58
C ILE A 21 -2.54 -10.63 -3.42
N SER A 22 -2.02 -11.73 -2.90
CA SER A 22 -0.93 -12.51 -3.47
C SER A 22 -1.21 -14.00 -3.28
N PRO A 23 -2.00 -14.62 -4.18
CA PRO A 23 -2.36 -16.03 -4.08
C PRO A 23 -1.13 -16.93 -3.98
N GLY A 24 -1.06 -17.75 -2.92
CA GLY A 24 0.11 -18.57 -2.58
C GLY A 24 0.36 -19.78 -3.49
N MET A 25 -0.51 -20.04 -4.47
CA MET A 25 -0.42 -21.22 -5.34
C MET A 25 0.71 -21.14 -6.38
N THR A 26 1.34 -19.98 -6.54
CA THR A 26 2.33 -19.71 -7.60
C THR A 26 3.75 -19.46 -7.08
N ILE A 27 4.00 -19.57 -5.77
CA ILE A 27 5.30 -19.20 -5.21
C ILE A 27 6.03 -20.43 -4.69
N SER A 28 7.15 -20.79 -5.33
CA SER A 28 8.15 -21.68 -4.78
C SER A 28 8.71 -21.10 -3.48
N PHE A 29 9.00 -21.96 -2.49
CA PHE A 29 9.66 -21.53 -1.25
C PHE A 29 11.06 -20.98 -1.57
N GLY A 30 11.19 -19.67 -1.65
CA GLY A 30 12.44 -18.97 -1.94
C GLY A 30 12.22 -17.46 -2.05
N LEU A 31 13.29 -16.71 -2.25
CA LEU A 31 13.17 -15.32 -2.69
C LEU A 31 12.57 -15.34 -4.09
N ALA A 32 11.32 -14.91 -4.23
CA ALA A 32 10.67 -14.81 -5.53
C ALA A 32 11.51 -13.92 -6.44
N ASP A 33 11.92 -14.46 -7.57
CA ASP A 33 12.56 -13.64 -8.59
C ASP A 33 11.53 -12.70 -9.25
N GLY A 34 11.99 -11.83 -10.11
CA GLY A 34 11.12 -10.85 -10.75
C GLY A 34 10.00 -11.47 -11.60
N SER A 35 10.20 -12.69 -12.14
CA SER A 35 9.24 -13.40 -13.00
C SER A 35 8.10 -14.00 -12.19
N GLU A 36 8.39 -14.62 -11.05
CA GLU A 36 7.37 -15.17 -10.14
C GLU A 36 6.46 -14.05 -9.58
N LEU A 37 7.03 -12.91 -9.18
CA LEU A 37 6.26 -11.76 -8.72
C LEU A 37 5.39 -11.15 -9.82
N GLU A 38 5.82 -11.21 -11.08
CA GLU A 38 5.00 -10.74 -12.20
C GLU A 38 3.80 -11.66 -12.41
N GLU A 39 3.98 -12.98 -12.34
CA GLU A 39 2.88 -13.93 -12.43
C GLU A 39 1.89 -13.75 -11.30
N VAL A 40 2.35 -13.62 -10.06
CA VAL A 40 1.46 -13.35 -8.90
C VAL A 40 0.65 -12.07 -9.11
N ARG A 41 1.26 -11.02 -9.67
CA ARG A 41 0.57 -9.77 -10.00
C ARG A 41 -0.63 -9.99 -10.92
N LEU A 42 -0.53 -10.91 -11.89
CA LEU A 42 -1.62 -11.21 -12.83
C LEU A 42 -2.83 -11.87 -12.13
N HIS A 43 -2.61 -12.51 -10.99
CA HIS A 43 -3.65 -13.18 -10.20
C HIS A 43 -4.05 -12.42 -8.93
N ALA A 44 -3.50 -11.23 -8.72
CA ALA A 44 -3.83 -10.42 -7.55
C ALA A 44 -5.30 -10.04 -7.54
N PHE A 45 -5.98 -10.25 -6.42
CA PHE A 45 -7.42 -10.00 -6.22
C PHE A 45 -8.35 -10.81 -7.13
N GLU A 46 -7.86 -11.85 -7.83
CA GLU A 46 -8.63 -12.61 -8.83
C GLU A 46 -9.92 -13.21 -8.24
N GLU A 47 -9.89 -13.62 -6.97
CA GLU A 47 -11.04 -14.18 -6.27
C GLU A 47 -12.18 -13.15 -6.09
N LEU A 48 -11.85 -11.88 -5.87
CA LEU A 48 -12.81 -10.81 -5.61
C LEU A 48 -13.17 -10.01 -6.87
N ARG A 49 -12.21 -9.88 -7.80
CA ARG A 49 -12.35 -9.07 -9.01
C ARG A 49 -11.50 -9.64 -10.13
N PRO A 50 -12.03 -10.63 -10.88
CA PRO A 50 -11.29 -11.30 -11.95
C PRO A 50 -10.69 -10.32 -12.95
N GLY A 51 -9.40 -10.48 -13.25
CA GLY A 51 -8.67 -9.62 -14.18
C GLY A 51 -8.36 -8.22 -13.65
N PHE A 52 -8.42 -8.00 -12.35
CA PHE A 52 -8.23 -6.69 -11.71
C PHE A 52 -6.92 -5.99 -12.10
N TYR A 53 -5.84 -6.74 -12.31
CA TYR A 53 -4.55 -6.19 -12.71
C TYR A 53 -4.60 -5.36 -14.00
N LYS A 54 -5.57 -5.61 -14.89
CA LYS A 54 -5.79 -4.86 -16.14
C LYS A 54 -6.47 -3.51 -15.93
N GLU A 55 -7.16 -3.37 -14.81
CA GLU A 55 -7.99 -2.19 -14.50
C GLU A 55 -7.20 -1.12 -13.75
N VAL A 56 -6.15 -1.53 -13.01
CA VAL A 56 -5.39 -0.61 -12.15
C VAL A 56 -4.62 0.39 -12.99
N ILE A 57 -4.90 1.65 -12.77
CA ILE A 57 -4.16 2.77 -13.36
C ILE A 57 -2.96 3.06 -12.45
N PRO A 58 -1.71 3.07 -12.96
CA PRO A 58 -0.55 3.42 -12.16
C PRO A 58 -0.71 4.79 -11.46
N GLY A 59 -0.27 4.86 -10.22
CA GLY A 59 -0.47 6.06 -9.39
C GLY A 59 -1.76 6.05 -8.57
N SER A 60 -2.56 5.00 -8.66
CA SER A 60 -3.81 4.87 -7.91
C SER A 60 -3.60 4.59 -6.43
N ILE A 61 -4.67 4.78 -5.66
CA ILE A 61 -4.74 4.55 -4.22
C ILE A 61 -5.74 3.42 -3.95
N MET A 62 -5.32 2.43 -3.18
CA MET A 62 -6.22 1.39 -2.68
C MET A 62 -6.90 1.88 -1.41
N VAL A 63 -8.22 1.78 -1.36
CA VAL A 63 -9.00 1.98 -0.13
C VAL A 63 -9.69 0.70 0.27
N ALA A 64 -9.63 0.34 1.53
CA ALA A 64 -10.26 -0.87 2.05
C ALA A 64 -10.93 -0.63 3.41
N GLY A 65 -11.76 -1.58 3.80
CA GLY A 65 -12.40 -1.60 5.10
C GLY A 65 -11.46 -2.08 6.21
N LYS A 66 -12.03 -2.78 7.19
CA LYS A 66 -11.29 -3.29 8.34
C LYS A 66 -10.43 -4.51 7.99
N ASN A 67 -9.34 -4.66 8.76
CA ASN A 67 -8.46 -5.84 8.73
C ASN A 67 -7.78 -6.06 7.37
N PHE A 68 -7.30 -5.00 6.74
CA PHE A 68 -6.53 -5.13 5.50
C PHE A 68 -5.15 -5.77 5.78
N GLY A 69 -4.75 -6.70 4.93
CA GLY A 69 -3.46 -7.39 5.02
C GLY A 69 -3.37 -8.45 6.12
N LEU A 70 -4.52 -9.05 6.50
CA LEU A 70 -4.54 -10.23 7.38
C LEU A 70 -3.75 -11.40 6.78
N GLY A 71 -3.39 -12.38 7.61
CA GLY A 71 -2.83 -13.66 7.18
C GLY A 71 -1.32 -13.71 7.20
N SER A 72 -0.69 -14.06 6.09
CA SER A 72 0.75 -14.30 6.00
C SER A 72 1.59 -13.05 6.22
N HIS A 73 2.76 -13.23 6.85
CA HIS A 73 3.76 -12.17 7.03
C HIS A 73 4.76 -12.04 5.86
N ARG A 74 4.51 -12.71 4.73
CA ARG A 74 5.38 -12.65 3.55
C ARG A 74 5.34 -11.27 2.90
N GLU A 75 6.50 -10.76 2.51
CA GLU A 75 6.67 -9.45 1.86
C GLU A 75 6.02 -9.38 0.46
N GLN A 76 5.80 -10.53 -0.17
CA GLN A 76 5.26 -10.62 -1.53
C GLN A 76 3.95 -9.86 -1.71
N ALA A 77 3.02 -9.96 -0.75
CA ALA A 77 1.74 -9.25 -0.83
C ALA A 77 1.92 -7.73 -0.93
N THR A 78 2.88 -7.16 -0.21
CA THR A 78 3.18 -5.72 -0.28
C THR A 78 3.88 -5.34 -1.59
N THR A 79 4.78 -6.19 -2.07
CA THR A 79 5.49 -6.01 -3.35
C THR A 79 4.52 -6.07 -4.54
N VAL A 80 3.55 -6.99 -4.51
CA VAL A 80 2.51 -7.11 -5.53
C VAL A 80 1.67 -5.83 -5.62
N MET A 81 1.31 -5.20 -4.50
CA MET A 81 0.58 -3.93 -4.52
C MET A 81 1.37 -2.83 -5.25
N LYS A 82 2.68 -2.71 -4.98
CA LYS A 82 3.55 -1.79 -5.72
C LYS A 82 3.60 -2.12 -7.21
N LYS A 83 3.74 -3.39 -7.56
CA LYS A 83 3.79 -3.86 -8.97
C LYS A 83 2.46 -3.67 -9.71
N LEU A 84 1.32 -3.71 -9.02
CA LEU A 84 0.03 -3.34 -9.59
C LEU A 84 -0.05 -1.85 -9.95
N GLY A 85 0.83 -1.02 -9.39
CA GLY A 85 0.86 0.42 -9.66
C GLY A 85 0.22 1.28 -8.58
N PHE A 86 -0.13 0.70 -7.43
CA PHE A 86 -0.58 1.49 -6.29
C PHE A 86 0.57 2.28 -5.66
N THR A 87 0.29 3.50 -5.25
CA THR A 87 1.23 4.39 -4.54
C THR A 87 0.97 4.45 -3.05
N LEU A 88 -0.22 4.05 -2.63
CA LEU A 88 -0.68 4.12 -1.25
C LEU A 88 -1.83 3.12 -1.02
N VAL A 89 -1.86 2.54 0.16
CA VAL A 89 -3.04 1.85 0.70
C VAL A 89 -3.56 2.63 1.91
N ILE A 90 -4.88 2.80 1.98
CA ILE A 90 -5.58 3.36 3.14
C ILE A 90 -6.70 2.41 3.54
N ALA A 91 -6.80 2.07 4.81
CA ALA A 91 -7.85 1.19 5.28
C ALA A 91 -8.42 1.63 6.65
N ASP A 92 -9.64 1.20 6.96
CA ASP A 92 -10.23 1.45 8.28
C ASP A 92 -9.39 0.84 9.41
N SER A 93 -8.78 -0.31 9.17
CA SER A 93 -7.72 -0.88 10.00
C SER A 93 -6.81 -1.80 9.20
N VAL A 94 -5.55 -1.90 9.62
CA VAL A 94 -4.49 -2.63 8.92
C VAL A 94 -3.82 -3.64 9.86
N ALA A 95 -3.53 -4.84 9.34
CA ALA A 95 -2.74 -5.82 10.06
C ALA A 95 -1.31 -5.29 10.29
N ARG A 96 -0.84 -5.30 11.54
CA ARG A 96 0.46 -4.72 11.94
C ARG A 96 1.64 -5.29 11.15
N LEU A 97 1.65 -6.60 10.90
CA LEU A 97 2.73 -7.24 10.14
C LEU A 97 2.75 -6.77 8.69
N TYR A 98 1.58 -6.67 8.06
CA TYR A 98 1.46 -6.14 6.70
C TYR A 98 1.98 -4.69 6.62
N GLN A 99 1.57 -3.84 7.55
CA GLN A 99 2.02 -2.45 7.58
C GLN A 99 3.54 -2.33 7.74
N ARG A 100 4.15 -3.12 8.64
CA ARG A 100 5.60 -3.14 8.84
C ARG A 100 6.35 -3.61 7.59
N ASN A 101 5.89 -4.67 6.95
CA ASN A 101 6.47 -5.17 5.71
C ASN A 101 6.36 -4.13 4.59
N SER A 102 5.23 -3.43 4.50
CA SER A 102 5.02 -2.36 3.52
C SER A 102 6.03 -1.22 3.73
N PHE A 103 6.23 -0.76 4.95
CA PHE A 103 7.22 0.27 5.25
C PHE A 103 8.64 -0.21 4.92
N ALA A 104 8.97 -1.47 5.21
CA ALA A 104 10.29 -2.03 4.91
C ALA A 104 10.69 -1.93 3.44
N ILE A 105 9.73 -1.99 2.51
CA ILE A 105 9.95 -1.80 1.08
C ILE A 105 9.65 -0.38 0.57
N GLY A 106 9.43 0.58 1.48
CA GLY A 106 9.12 1.96 1.13
C GLY A 106 7.72 2.16 0.53
N PHE A 107 6.76 1.32 0.89
CA PHE A 107 5.38 1.41 0.44
C PHE A 107 4.47 1.93 1.58
N PRO A 108 3.83 3.11 1.44
CA PRO A 108 3.02 3.68 2.49
C PRO A 108 1.70 2.94 2.64
N VAL A 109 1.32 2.66 3.89
CA VAL A 109 0.04 2.08 4.28
C VAL A 109 -0.48 2.82 5.49
N LEU A 110 -1.65 3.44 5.38
CA LEU A 110 -2.26 4.26 6.42
C LEU A 110 -3.51 3.58 7.00
N GLU A 111 -3.63 3.64 8.31
CA GLU A 111 -4.86 3.30 9.00
C GLU A 111 -5.65 4.58 9.24
N VAL A 112 -6.85 4.64 8.67
CA VAL A 112 -7.75 5.81 8.76
C VAL A 112 -9.16 5.31 9.03
N PRO A 113 -9.56 5.20 10.31
CA PRO A 113 -10.87 4.69 10.67
C PRO A 113 -12.01 5.48 10.03
N GLY A 114 -12.90 4.81 9.33
CA GLY A 114 -14.06 5.42 8.64
C GLY A 114 -13.81 5.80 7.18
N ILE A 115 -12.60 5.64 6.67
CA ILE A 115 -12.27 5.99 5.27
C ILE A 115 -13.15 5.25 4.26
N SER A 116 -13.47 3.99 4.53
CA SER A 116 -14.32 3.19 3.65
C SER A 116 -15.74 3.73 3.47
N ARG A 117 -16.18 4.64 4.35
CA ARG A 117 -17.48 5.32 4.26
C ARG A 117 -17.39 6.71 3.66
N MET A 118 -16.19 7.29 3.64
CA MET A 118 -15.94 8.64 3.16
C MET A 118 -15.70 8.70 1.64
N VAL A 119 -15.17 7.63 1.07
CA VAL A 119 -14.81 7.59 -0.35
C VAL A 119 -15.49 6.44 -1.07
N GLU A 120 -15.76 6.63 -2.35
CA GLU A 120 -16.33 5.62 -3.23
C GLU A 120 -15.35 5.16 -4.30
N GLU A 121 -15.63 3.99 -4.88
CA GLU A 121 -14.90 3.48 -6.04
C GLU A 121 -14.83 4.54 -7.14
N GLY A 122 -13.63 4.83 -7.62
CA GLY A 122 -13.41 5.78 -8.70
C GLY A 122 -13.28 7.25 -8.26
N ASP A 123 -13.48 7.58 -6.99
CA ASP A 123 -13.19 8.91 -6.48
C ASP A 123 -11.70 9.25 -6.66
N TYR A 124 -11.37 10.54 -6.67
CA TYR A 124 -9.99 11.02 -6.60
C TYR A 124 -9.74 11.65 -5.24
N ILE A 125 -8.67 11.25 -4.60
CA ILE A 125 -8.27 11.79 -3.29
C ILE A 125 -6.85 12.32 -3.32
N ASP A 126 -6.62 13.34 -2.48
CA ASP A 126 -5.29 13.85 -2.15
C ASP A 126 -4.96 13.52 -0.70
N VAL A 127 -3.79 12.96 -0.48
CA VAL A 127 -3.27 12.63 0.85
C VAL A 127 -1.99 13.43 1.08
N ASP A 128 -2.07 14.41 1.96
CA ASP A 128 -0.95 15.25 2.36
C ASP A 128 -0.25 14.63 3.58
N LEU A 129 0.93 14.06 3.36
CA LEU A 129 1.75 13.44 4.41
C LEU A 129 2.58 14.46 5.21
N TYR A 130 2.50 15.74 4.87
CA TYR A 130 3.13 16.82 5.64
C TYR A 130 2.15 17.42 6.64
N ASN A 131 0.94 17.77 6.18
CA ASN A 131 -0.12 18.31 7.02
C ASN A 131 -1.03 17.25 7.64
N TRP A 132 -0.84 15.99 7.26
CA TRP A 132 -1.63 14.83 7.72
C TRP A 132 -3.12 15.02 7.48
N THR A 133 -3.45 15.36 6.25
CA THR A 133 -4.82 15.52 5.80
C THR A 133 -5.12 14.66 4.59
N LEU A 134 -6.37 14.24 4.46
CA LEU A 134 -6.91 13.56 3.31
C LEU A 134 -8.12 14.34 2.80
N MET A 135 -8.15 14.64 1.52
CA MET A 135 -9.24 15.35 0.87
C MET A 135 -9.84 14.51 -0.26
N ASN A 136 -11.16 14.35 -0.25
CA ASN A 136 -11.90 13.78 -1.38
C ASN A 136 -12.23 14.92 -2.37
N LYS A 137 -11.69 14.84 -3.60
CA LYS A 137 -11.88 15.89 -4.63
C LYS A 137 -13.31 16.00 -5.14
N LYS A 138 -14.13 14.99 -4.95
CA LYS A 138 -15.51 14.98 -5.42
C LYS A 138 -16.41 15.93 -4.62
N ASN A 139 -16.21 16.00 -3.32
CA ASN A 139 -17.05 16.79 -2.41
C ASN A 139 -16.25 17.79 -1.57
N ASN A 140 -14.93 17.87 -1.75
CA ASN A 140 -13.99 18.67 -0.98
C ASN A 140 -13.99 18.37 0.54
N GLU A 141 -14.52 17.22 0.94
CA GLU A 141 -14.48 16.78 2.32
C GLU A 141 -13.03 16.49 2.70
N THR A 142 -12.59 17.09 3.80
CA THR A 142 -11.21 16.97 4.30
C THR A 142 -11.23 16.47 5.73
N ILE A 143 -10.44 15.45 6.00
CA ILE A 143 -10.23 14.92 7.35
C ILE A 143 -8.76 15.00 7.74
N LYS A 144 -8.50 15.05 9.05
CA LYS A 144 -7.16 14.82 9.60
C LYS A 144 -6.93 13.32 9.77
N ILE A 145 -5.71 12.91 9.50
CA ILE A 145 -5.24 11.54 9.67
C ILE A 145 -4.10 11.49 10.69
N GLU A 146 -3.96 10.37 11.38
CA GLU A 146 -2.91 10.20 12.37
C GLU A 146 -1.52 10.14 11.70
N PRO A 147 -0.54 10.91 12.19
CA PRO A 147 0.81 10.90 11.67
C PRO A 147 1.49 9.54 11.83
N LEU A 148 2.24 9.12 10.82
CA LEU A 148 3.20 8.05 10.98
C LEU A 148 4.38 8.50 11.85
N SER A 149 5.05 7.55 12.51
CA SER A 149 6.27 7.84 13.25
C SER A 149 7.37 8.38 12.32
N GLU A 150 8.27 9.21 12.85
CA GLU A 150 9.37 9.78 12.08
C GLU A 150 10.25 8.71 11.43
N ILE A 151 10.48 7.60 12.14
CA ILE A 151 11.26 6.49 11.59
C ILE A 151 10.54 5.80 10.42
N ALA A 152 9.23 5.61 10.52
CA ALA A 152 8.44 5.05 9.42
C ALA A 152 8.52 5.95 8.18
N LEU A 153 8.37 7.25 8.36
CA LEU A 153 8.51 8.23 7.28
C LEU A 153 9.90 8.21 6.64
N LYS A 154 10.96 8.17 7.46
CA LYS A 154 12.33 8.06 6.94
C LYS A 154 12.51 6.83 6.08
N ILE A 155 12.04 5.67 6.53
CA ILE A 155 12.12 4.42 5.77
C ILE A 155 11.34 4.54 4.45
N ILE A 156 10.11 5.06 4.49
CA ILE A 156 9.27 5.21 3.30
C ILE A 156 9.93 6.19 2.30
N TYR A 157 10.41 7.33 2.76
CA TYR A 157 11.03 8.34 1.88
C TYR A 157 12.36 7.90 1.28
N SER A 158 13.14 7.08 1.97
CA SER A 158 14.35 6.46 1.42
C SER A 158 14.05 5.34 0.41
N GLY A 159 12.79 4.94 0.24
CA GLY A 159 12.41 3.84 -0.66
C GLY A 159 12.49 2.46 -0.02
N GLY A 160 12.69 2.38 1.29
CA GLY A 160 12.73 1.17 2.10
C GLY A 160 13.90 1.12 3.08
N ILE A 161 13.87 0.14 3.97
CA ILE A 161 14.87 0.02 5.04
C ILE A 161 16.28 -0.22 4.50
N ILE A 162 16.42 -0.99 3.44
CA ILE A 162 17.73 -1.29 2.83
C ILE A 162 18.35 -0.01 2.27
N GLU A 163 17.58 0.81 1.58
CA GLU A 163 18.08 2.07 1.02
C GLU A 163 18.44 3.07 2.14
N LEU A 164 17.61 3.15 3.18
CA LEU A 164 17.94 3.98 4.36
C LEU A 164 19.25 3.55 5.01
N LEU A 165 19.48 2.25 5.17
CA LEU A 165 20.73 1.74 5.74
C LEU A 165 21.94 2.04 4.85
N LYS A 166 21.81 1.92 3.53
CA LYS A 166 22.87 2.29 2.57
C LYS A 166 23.21 3.78 2.66
N GLU A 167 22.22 4.65 2.75
CA GLU A 167 22.41 6.09 2.90
C GLU A 167 23.13 6.42 4.22
N THR A 168 22.67 5.84 5.32
CA THR A 168 23.27 6.03 6.65
C THR A 168 24.71 5.53 6.69
N TRP A 169 24.97 4.37 6.11
CA TRP A 169 26.33 3.82 6.02
C TRP A 169 27.28 4.76 5.27
N LYS A 170 26.86 5.30 4.13
CA LYS A 170 27.66 6.26 3.36
C LYS A 170 27.99 7.50 4.17
N GLN A 171 27.03 8.05 4.95
CA GLN A 171 27.22 9.23 5.78
C GLN A 171 28.20 9.01 6.94
N MET A 172 28.30 7.77 7.46
CA MET A 172 29.23 7.44 8.56
C MET A 172 30.68 7.20 8.09
N HIS A 173 30.90 6.98 6.79
CA HIS A 173 32.20 6.62 6.23
C HIS A 173 32.74 7.65 5.23
N HIS A 174 32.13 8.82 5.18
CA HIS A 174 32.59 10.04 4.52
C HIS A 174 32.79 11.14 5.56
#